data_2c0013fa149183b98f82c57d9c61c8ed
#
_entry.id   2c0013fa149183b98f82c57d9c61c8ed
#
_cell.length_a   1.000
_cell.length_b   1.000
_cell.length_c   1.000
_cell.angle_alpha   90.00
_cell.angle_beta   90.00
_cell.angle_gamma   90.00
#
_symmetry.space_group_name_H-M   'P 1'
#
loop_
_entity.id
_entity.type
_entity.pdbx_description
1 polymer ?
#
loop_
_entity_poly.entity_id
_entity_poly.type
_entity_poly.pdbx_seq_one_letter_code
_entity_poly.pdbx_strand_id
1 'polypeptide(L)'
;MRNELDDDRRGLDRRVGDRRHRHGGKVDMALLRGLQHIPTWEDQRSQYLTRLLFCGLALAYFNFGGESQIRPWASLMLVNVVMSMYAVEILGFMWHAHRHAYVSWRQHLTMWVDIAAASFCALADATLSTPAFLVFLMVILGNGMRYGLKSFGEAVIGCFGASIIIIWLRLPDYLEKFSVSAVFFLVFFAIIVVYAFSLTARIERARAKLAHERNVDALTGILNRRALKERVMQLFGPNKGEGREAVVLFADLDGFKNVNDTHGHHVGDRVLVAVAECILESVRSFDIVARYGGDEFLMILPNTSPEGGDVVAQRIRRSVNEWARENRIDFNVSIGVGYYSGRDGDLEAVIASVDKAMYRSKAAQGRGGILRVECGSAEA
;
A
#
# COMPACT_ATOMS: atom_id res chain seq x y z
N MET A 1 -12.82 51.16 -6.93
CA MET A 1 -13.18 50.17 -5.90
C MET A 1 -13.54 48.77 -6.42
N ARG A 2 -14.16 48.58 -7.59
CA ARG A 2 -14.47 47.23 -8.11
C ARG A 2 -13.28 46.53 -8.80
N ASN A 3 -12.36 47.29 -9.40
CA ASN A 3 -11.19 46.77 -10.11
C ASN A 3 -10.02 46.35 -9.19
N GLU A 4 -9.89 46.98 -8.02
CA GLU A 4 -8.82 46.62 -7.07
C GLU A 4 -9.09 45.30 -6.35
N LEU A 5 -10.36 44.93 -6.13
CA LEU A 5 -10.77 43.68 -5.54
C LEU A 5 -10.59 42.49 -6.48
N ASP A 6 -10.62 42.69 -7.80
CA ASP A 6 -10.42 41.63 -8.79
C ASP A 6 -8.93 41.34 -9.06
N ASP A 7 -8.06 42.34 -8.90
CA ASP A 7 -6.61 42.15 -9.08
C ASP A 7 -5.98 41.45 -7.86
N ASP A 8 -6.50 41.74 -6.67
CA ASP A 8 -6.09 41.07 -5.42
C ASP A 8 -6.54 39.58 -5.41
N ARG A 9 -7.70 39.25 -6.02
CA ARG A 9 -8.15 37.86 -6.22
C ARG A 9 -7.23 37.08 -7.15
N ARG A 10 -6.75 37.69 -8.23
CA ARG A 10 -5.83 37.01 -9.20
C ARG A 10 -4.44 36.82 -8.61
N GLY A 11 -4.01 37.71 -7.75
CA GLY A 11 -2.71 37.60 -7.04
C GLY A 11 -2.70 36.49 -5.99
N LEU A 12 -3.81 36.32 -5.26
CA LEU A 12 -4.00 35.27 -4.26
C LEU A 12 -4.12 33.86 -4.91
N ASP A 13 -4.89 33.74 -5.99
CA ASP A 13 -5.05 32.47 -6.72
C ASP A 13 -3.73 31.97 -7.35
N ARG A 14 -2.88 32.87 -7.84
CA ARG A 14 -1.55 32.50 -8.34
C ARG A 14 -0.60 32.02 -7.23
N ARG A 15 -0.63 32.65 -6.05
CA ARG A 15 0.21 32.23 -4.91
C ARG A 15 -0.22 30.89 -4.32
N VAL A 16 -1.53 30.62 -4.28
CA VAL A 16 -2.09 29.33 -3.83
C VAL A 16 -1.84 28.23 -4.86
N GLY A 17 -1.94 28.53 -6.17
CA GLY A 17 -1.64 27.57 -7.25
C GLY A 17 -0.17 27.17 -7.30
N ASP A 18 0.75 28.12 -7.11
CA ASP A 18 2.21 27.89 -7.19
C ASP A 18 2.73 27.13 -5.94
N ARG A 19 2.10 27.32 -4.76
CA ARG A 19 2.40 26.54 -3.55
C ARG A 19 1.86 25.11 -3.61
N ARG A 20 0.69 24.85 -4.24
CA ARG A 20 0.17 23.49 -4.47
C ARG A 20 1.14 22.61 -5.25
N HIS A 21 1.87 23.17 -6.21
CA HIS A 21 2.90 22.41 -6.97
C HIS A 21 4.17 22.14 -6.17
N ARG A 22 4.50 22.93 -5.14
CA ARG A 22 5.70 22.70 -4.32
C ARG A 22 5.51 21.71 -3.17
N HIS A 23 4.31 21.59 -2.60
CA HIS A 23 4.03 20.73 -1.45
C HIS A 23 3.32 19.41 -1.81
N GLY A 24 2.56 19.37 -2.91
CA GLY A 24 1.93 18.14 -3.43
C GLY A 24 2.91 17.05 -3.87
N GLY A 25 4.20 17.37 -4.02
CA GLY A 25 5.25 16.42 -4.41
C GLY A 25 6.01 15.77 -3.24
N LYS A 26 5.71 16.18 -1.99
CA LYS A 26 6.41 15.68 -0.79
C LYS A 26 5.55 14.81 0.12
N VAL A 27 4.35 14.44 -0.27
CA VAL A 27 3.69 13.27 0.35
C VAL A 27 4.54 12.07 -0.05
N ASP A 28 5.32 11.62 0.89
CA ASP A 28 6.47 10.75 0.72
C ASP A 28 6.04 9.48 -0.05
N MET A 29 6.64 9.23 -1.22
CA MET A 29 6.49 7.95 -1.94
C MET A 29 6.84 6.75 -1.05
N ALA A 30 7.54 6.95 0.07
CA ALA A 30 7.75 5.97 1.12
C ALA A 30 6.44 5.65 1.88
N LEU A 31 5.52 6.60 2.03
CA LEU A 31 4.19 6.38 2.63
C LEU A 31 3.31 5.45 1.78
N LEU A 32 3.42 5.55 0.45
CA LEU A 32 2.70 4.70 -0.50
C LEU A 32 3.33 3.30 -0.66
N ARG A 33 4.63 3.15 -0.38
CA ARG A 33 5.33 1.85 -0.41
C ARG A 33 4.90 0.90 0.72
N GLY A 34 4.31 1.41 1.79
CA GLY A 34 3.81 0.59 2.92
C GLY A 34 2.47 -0.12 2.65
N LEU A 35 1.76 0.23 1.58
CA LEU A 35 0.50 -0.39 1.17
C LEU A 35 0.72 -1.54 0.17
N GLN A 36 1.69 -2.43 0.42
CA GLN A 36 1.75 -3.67 -0.34
C GLN A 36 0.46 -4.44 -0.10
N HIS A 37 -0.24 -4.74 -1.19
CA HIS A 37 -1.41 -5.61 -1.14
C HIS A 37 -0.99 -6.98 -0.59
N ILE A 38 -1.35 -7.26 0.66
CA ILE A 38 -1.16 -8.58 1.26
C ILE A 38 -2.23 -9.48 0.65
N PRO A 39 -1.87 -10.52 -0.12
CA PRO A 39 -2.82 -11.40 -0.77
C PRO A 39 -3.72 -12.07 0.28
N THR A 40 -5.03 -12.05 0.04
CA THR A 40 -6.00 -12.74 0.89
C THR A 40 -5.86 -14.26 0.75
N TRP A 41 -6.48 -15.02 1.65
CA TRP A 41 -6.56 -16.47 1.51
C TRP A 41 -7.21 -16.90 0.17
N GLU A 42 -8.25 -16.19 -0.26
CA GLU A 42 -8.94 -16.48 -1.53
C GLU A 42 -8.02 -16.31 -2.73
N ASP A 43 -7.19 -15.25 -2.75
CA ASP A 43 -6.19 -15.03 -3.78
C ASP A 43 -5.16 -16.15 -3.81
N GLN A 44 -4.67 -16.58 -2.64
CA GLN A 44 -3.69 -17.65 -2.53
C GLN A 44 -4.28 -19.00 -2.91
N ARG A 45 -5.50 -19.32 -2.46
CA ARG A 45 -6.21 -20.54 -2.78
C ARG A 45 -6.38 -20.72 -4.29
N SER A 46 -6.84 -19.67 -4.99
CA SER A 46 -7.04 -19.72 -6.43
C SER A 46 -5.74 -20.02 -7.18
N GLN A 47 -4.59 -19.54 -6.67
CA GLN A 47 -3.28 -19.80 -7.22
C GLN A 47 -2.87 -21.26 -7.07
N TYR A 48 -3.05 -21.84 -5.88
CA TYR A 48 -2.72 -23.26 -5.64
C TYR A 48 -3.61 -24.19 -6.45
N LEU A 49 -4.90 -23.89 -6.61
CA LEU A 49 -5.81 -24.64 -7.46
C LEU A 49 -5.39 -24.60 -8.94
N THR A 50 -4.95 -23.43 -9.43
CA THR A 50 -4.45 -23.29 -10.80
C THR A 50 -3.19 -24.15 -11.01
N ARG A 51 -2.25 -24.20 -10.05
CA ARG A 51 -1.06 -25.06 -10.10
C ARG A 51 -1.43 -26.54 -10.14
N LEU A 52 -2.37 -26.96 -9.30
CA LEU A 52 -2.86 -28.35 -9.32
C LEU A 52 -3.51 -28.72 -10.66
N LEU A 53 -4.27 -27.78 -11.28
CA LEU A 53 -4.83 -27.98 -12.60
C LEU A 53 -3.71 -28.19 -13.65
N PHE A 54 -2.67 -27.34 -13.66
CA PHE A 54 -1.56 -27.52 -14.60
C PHE A 54 -0.75 -28.79 -14.33
N CYS A 55 -0.60 -29.19 -13.05
CA CYS A 55 -0.01 -30.48 -12.69
C CYS A 55 -0.83 -31.64 -13.26
N GLY A 56 -2.15 -31.61 -13.10
CA GLY A 56 -3.05 -32.61 -13.68
C GLY A 56 -3.00 -32.67 -15.20
N LEU A 57 -2.94 -31.52 -15.87
CA LEU A 57 -2.79 -31.43 -17.33
C LEU A 57 -1.43 -31.99 -17.79
N ALA A 58 -0.34 -31.74 -17.08
CA ALA A 58 0.97 -32.29 -17.40
C ALA A 58 0.97 -33.81 -17.23
N LEU A 59 0.41 -34.33 -16.12
CA LEU A 59 0.26 -35.81 -15.95
C LEU A 59 -0.59 -36.39 -17.07
N ALA A 60 -1.70 -35.79 -17.44
CA ALA A 60 -2.54 -36.24 -18.55
C ALA A 60 -1.76 -36.22 -19.87
N TYR A 61 -1.02 -35.18 -20.16
CA TYR A 61 -0.23 -35.03 -21.38
C TYR A 61 0.78 -36.15 -21.56
N PHE A 62 1.56 -36.48 -20.52
CA PHE A 62 2.56 -37.53 -20.61
C PHE A 62 1.96 -38.95 -20.59
N ASN A 63 0.89 -39.19 -19.83
CA ASN A 63 0.29 -40.52 -19.73
C ASN A 63 -0.59 -40.86 -20.96
N PHE A 64 -1.28 -39.90 -21.54
CA PHE A 64 -2.10 -40.14 -22.75
C PHE A 64 -1.28 -40.05 -24.03
N GLY A 65 -0.15 -39.35 -24.05
CA GLY A 65 0.71 -39.19 -25.22
C GLY A 65 1.59 -40.37 -25.56
N GLY A 66 1.77 -41.31 -24.60
CA GLY A 66 2.57 -42.49 -24.75
C GLY A 66 4.09 -42.26 -24.61
N GLU A 67 4.85 -43.34 -24.61
CA GLU A 67 6.33 -43.32 -24.42
C GLU A 67 7.09 -42.56 -25.51
N SER A 68 6.52 -42.44 -26.72
CA SER A 68 7.09 -41.66 -27.82
C SER A 68 7.21 -40.16 -27.55
N GLN A 69 6.47 -39.64 -26.59
CA GLN A 69 6.54 -38.22 -26.17
C GLN A 69 7.58 -37.96 -25.08
N ILE A 70 8.24 -39.02 -24.57
CA ILE A 70 9.22 -38.90 -23.49
C ILE A 70 10.61 -39.14 -24.05
N ARG A 71 11.56 -38.32 -23.69
CA ARG A 71 12.97 -38.47 -24.11
C ARG A 71 13.60 -39.74 -23.48
N PRO A 72 14.59 -40.36 -24.17
CA PRO A 72 15.19 -41.62 -23.72
C PRO A 72 15.81 -41.60 -22.32
N TRP A 73 16.21 -40.43 -21.81
CA TRP A 73 16.79 -40.31 -20.46
C TRP A 73 15.73 -40.31 -19.36
N ALA A 74 14.46 -40.04 -19.69
CA ALA A 74 13.35 -40.01 -18.75
C ALA A 74 12.43 -41.19 -18.98
N SER A 75 11.81 -41.71 -17.92
CA SER A 75 10.75 -42.70 -18.01
C SER A 75 9.41 -42.09 -17.60
N LEU A 76 8.32 -42.69 -18.08
CA LEU A 76 6.98 -42.29 -17.66
C LEU A 76 6.82 -42.37 -16.13
N MET A 77 7.42 -43.37 -15.52
CA MET A 77 7.44 -43.53 -14.06
C MET A 77 8.15 -42.36 -13.38
N LEU A 78 9.29 -41.92 -13.90
CA LEU A 78 10.02 -40.77 -13.35
C LEU A 78 9.20 -39.50 -13.43
N VAL A 79 8.54 -39.23 -14.59
CA VAL A 79 7.67 -38.07 -14.76
C VAL A 79 6.52 -38.11 -13.75
N ASN A 80 5.86 -39.26 -13.61
CA ASN A 80 4.75 -39.40 -12.67
C ASN A 80 5.18 -39.20 -11.21
N VAL A 81 6.36 -39.70 -10.82
CA VAL A 81 6.90 -39.49 -9.47
C VAL A 81 7.20 -38.01 -9.22
N VAL A 82 7.91 -37.33 -10.12
CA VAL A 82 8.27 -35.95 -9.96
C VAL A 82 7.01 -35.03 -9.90
N MET A 83 6.03 -35.27 -10.78
CA MET A 83 4.81 -34.50 -10.79
C MET A 83 3.92 -34.79 -9.58
N SER A 84 3.93 -36.02 -9.05
CA SER A 84 3.24 -36.34 -7.80
C SER A 84 3.91 -35.68 -6.60
N MET A 85 5.23 -35.64 -6.53
CA MET A 85 5.96 -34.88 -5.51
C MET A 85 5.63 -33.39 -5.56
N TYR A 86 5.60 -32.79 -6.75
CA TYR A 86 5.20 -31.42 -6.97
C TYR A 86 3.76 -31.17 -6.48
N ALA A 87 2.81 -32.08 -6.76
CA ALA A 87 1.43 -31.98 -6.28
C ALA A 87 1.35 -32.00 -4.75
N VAL A 88 2.10 -32.90 -4.10
CA VAL A 88 2.18 -32.99 -2.63
C VAL A 88 2.75 -31.72 -2.03
N GLU A 89 3.79 -31.16 -2.64
CA GLU A 89 4.40 -29.90 -2.21
C GLU A 89 3.41 -28.73 -2.31
N ILE A 90 2.67 -28.61 -3.43
CA ILE A 90 1.61 -27.61 -3.59
C ILE A 90 0.55 -27.73 -2.49
N LEU A 91 0.10 -28.97 -2.20
CA LEU A 91 -0.89 -29.20 -1.13
C LEU A 91 -0.34 -28.81 0.24
N GLY A 92 0.94 -29.09 0.50
CA GLY A 92 1.62 -28.66 1.72
C GLY A 92 1.68 -27.15 1.87
N PHE A 93 2.05 -26.42 0.81
CA PHE A 93 2.04 -24.96 0.81
C PHE A 93 0.63 -24.39 0.93
N MET A 94 -0.36 -24.99 0.31
CA MET A 94 -1.76 -24.60 0.43
C MET A 94 -2.27 -24.76 1.87
N TRP A 95 -1.95 -25.87 2.53
CA TRP A 95 -2.27 -26.11 3.93
C TRP A 95 -1.58 -25.11 4.87
N HIS A 96 -0.28 -24.85 4.64
CA HIS A 96 0.46 -23.85 5.40
C HIS A 96 -0.10 -22.44 5.18
N ALA A 97 -0.52 -22.12 3.96
CA ALA A 97 -1.11 -20.81 3.64
C ALA A 97 -2.48 -20.59 4.31
N HIS A 98 -3.25 -21.66 4.49
CA HIS A 98 -4.52 -21.61 5.21
C HIS A 98 -4.32 -21.32 6.70
N ARG A 99 -3.25 -21.81 7.31
CA ARG A 99 -2.99 -21.65 8.75
C ARG A 99 -2.19 -20.41 9.12
N HIS A 100 -1.37 -19.92 8.22
CA HIS A 100 -0.47 -18.81 8.46
C HIS A 100 -0.74 -17.67 7.47
N ALA A 101 -0.74 -16.44 7.98
CA ALA A 101 -0.81 -15.24 7.16
C ALA A 101 0.27 -15.25 6.06
N TYR A 102 0.16 -14.32 5.11
CA TYR A 102 1.14 -14.18 4.03
C TYR A 102 2.57 -14.07 4.56
N VAL A 103 3.45 -14.92 3.99
CA VAL A 103 4.89 -14.92 4.30
C VAL A 103 5.67 -14.86 2.98
N SER A 104 6.56 -13.88 2.86
CA SER A 104 7.29 -13.58 1.62
C SER A 104 8.13 -14.74 1.11
N TRP A 105 8.84 -15.49 1.98
CA TRP A 105 9.69 -16.61 1.55
C TRP A 105 8.91 -17.70 0.81
N ARG A 106 7.66 -17.97 1.24
CA ARG A 106 6.80 -18.99 0.62
C ARG A 106 6.48 -18.63 -0.84
N GLN A 107 6.23 -17.37 -1.12
CA GLN A 107 5.99 -16.87 -2.48
C GLN A 107 7.19 -17.15 -3.39
N HIS A 108 8.40 -16.79 -2.95
CA HIS A 108 9.62 -17.00 -3.74
C HIS A 108 9.90 -18.48 -3.94
N LEU A 109 9.75 -19.30 -2.89
CA LEU A 109 9.99 -20.73 -2.97
C LEU A 109 9.00 -21.41 -3.95
N THR A 110 7.71 -21.11 -3.84
CA THR A 110 6.70 -21.68 -4.77
C THR A 110 6.95 -21.25 -6.22
N MET A 111 7.41 -20.04 -6.46
CA MET A 111 7.77 -19.55 -7.80
C MET A 111 8.93 -20.36 -8.40
N TRP A 112 9.99 -20.59 -7.62
CA TRP A 112 11.14 -21.37 -8.09
C TRP A 112 10.82 -22.85 -8.28
N VAL A 113 9.95 -23.42 -7.44
CA VAL A 113 9.46 -24.80 -7.62
C VAL A 113 8.62 -24.92 -8.90
N ASP A 114 7.74 -23.95 -9.19
CA ASP A 114 6.98 -23.91 -10.44
C ASP A 114 7.90 -23.87 -11.67
N ILE A 115 8.96 -23.03 -11.63
CA ILE A 115 9.95 -22.95 -12.70
C ILE A 115 10.71 -24.25 -12.86
N ALA A 116 11.11 -24.89 -11.76
CA ALA A 116 11.82 -26.17 -11.79
C ALA A 116 10.95 -27.31 -12.35
N ALA A 117 9.68 -27.40 -11.92
CA ALA A 117 8.74 -28.40 -12.41
C ALA A 117 8.45 -28.22 -13.92
N ALA A 118 8.20 -26.99 -14.36
CA ALA A 118 8.01 -26.69 -15.79
C ALA A 118 9.28 -26.99 -16.62
N SER A 119 10.46 -26.66 -16.09
CA SER A 119 11.75 -26.97 -16.74
C SER A 119 11.97 -28.48 -16.87
N PHE A 120 11.66 -29.24 -15.84
CA PHE A 120 11.72 -30.70 -15.88
C PHE A 120 10.80 -31.25 -16.97
N CYS A 121 9.53 -30.82 -17.02
CA CYS A 121 8.59 -31.21 -18.07
C CYS A 121 9.11 -30.85 -19.46
N ALA A 122 9.65 -29.64 -19.65
CA ALA A 122 10.21 -29.21 -20.91
C ALA A 122 11.43 -30.00 -21.36
N LEU A 123 12.25 -30.48 -20.43
CA LEU A 123 13.40 -31.33 -20.73
C LEU A 123 13.00 -32.79 -20.99
N ALA A 124 11.98 -33.29 -20.31
CA ALA A 124 11.47 -34.64 -20.47
C ALA A 124 10.68 -34.87 -21.76
N ASP A 125 10.06 -33.81 -22.28
CA ASP A 125 9.25 -33.85 -23.49
C ASP A 125 10.13 -34.04 -24.75
N ALA A 126 9.79 -34.99 -25.60
CA ALA A 126 10.47 -35.24 -26.87
C ALA A 126 10.13 -34.18 -27.93
N THR A 127 9.04 -33.49 -27.79
CA THR A 127 8.62 -32.44 -28.76
C THR A 127 9.43 -31.16 -28.58
N LEU A 128 9.71 -30.44 -29.67
CA LEU A 128 10.43 -29.15 -29.61
C LEU A 128 9.55 -28.00 -29.11
N SER A 129 8.27 -28.04 -29.46
CA SER A 129 7.28 -27.06 -29.04
C SER A 129 6.49 -27.56 -27.82
N THR A 130 7.20 -27.83 -26.72
CA THR A 130 6.59 -28.38 -25.50
C THR A 130 5.56 -27.40 -24.90
N PRO A 131 4.37 -27.89 -24.49
CA PRO A 131 3.38 -27.08 -23.77
C PRO A 131 3.89 -26.50 -22.43
N ALA A 132 4.98 -27.05 -21.87
CA ALA A 132 5.56 -26.59 -20.63
C ALA A 132 6.01 -25.11 -20.66
N PHE A 133 6.34 -24.56 -21.84
CA PHE A 133 6.65 -23.13 -21.96
C PHE A 133 5.44 -22.22 -21.67
N LEU A 134 4.21 -22.69 -21.85
CA LEU A 134 3.01 -21.96 -21.46
C LEU A 134 2.90 -21.81 -19.94
N VAL A 135 3.46 -22.78 -19.18
CA VAL A 135 3.52 -22.72 -17.72
C VAL A 135 4.41 -21.56 -17.27
N PHE A 136 5.54 -21.30 -17.96
CA PHE A 136 6.37 -20.12 -17.67
C PHE A 136 5.60 -18.82 -17.81
N LEU A 137 4.77 -18.70 -18.84
CA LEU A 137 3.90 -17.52 -18.98
C LEU A 137 2.94 -17.39 -17.82
N MET A 138 2.33 -18.50 -17.37
CA MET A 138 1.47 -18.52 -16.19
C MET A 138 2.22 -18.10 -14.92
N VAL A 139 3.45 -18.57 -14.71
CA VAL A 139 4.29 -18.18 -13.57
C VAL A 139 4.58 -16.69 -13.58
N ILE A 140 4.96 -16.13 -14.74
CA ILE A 140 5.23 -14.70 -14.91
C ILE A 140 3.98 -13.86 -14.60
N LEU A 141 2.86 -14.19 -15.25
CA LEU A 141 1.59 -13.45 -15.08
C LEU A 141 1.04 -13.57 -13.66
N GLY A 142 1.04 -14.81 -13.12
CA GLY A 142 0.50 -15.09 -11.80
C GLY A 142 1.25 -14.34 -10.69
N ASN A 143 2.57 -14.26 -10.77
CA ASN A 143 3.38 -13.50 -9.81
C ASN A 143 3.23 -11.99 -10.02
N GLY A 144 3.22 -11.52 -11.27
CA GLY A 144 3.07 -10.09 -11.58
C GLY A 144 1.76 -9.50 -11.09
N MET A 145 0.64 -10.13 -11.42
CA MET A 145 -0.68 -9.61 -11.09
C MET A 145 -0.99 -9.61 -9.57
N ARG A 146 -0.39 -10.53 -8.82
CA ARG A 146 -0.68 -10.70 -7.37
C ARG A 146 0.32 -10.00 -6.47
N TYR A 147 1.59 -10.05 -6.82
CA TYR A 147 2.69 -9.61 -5.97
C TYR A 147 3.44 -8.38 -6.52
N GLY A 148 2.97 -7.87 -7.66
CA GLY A 148 3.45 -6.62 -8.24
C GLY A 148 4.67 -6.75 -9.13
N LEU A 149 5.17 -5.59 -9.61
CA LEU A 149 6.22 -5.50 -10.63
C LEU A 149 7.56 -6.14 -10.21
N LYS A 150 7.90 -6.11 -8.92
CA LYS A 150 9.14 -6.74 -8.44
C LYS A 150 9.11 -8.25 -8.65
N SER A 151 8.05 -8.90 -8.20
CA SER A 151 7.87 -10.35 -8.37
C SER A 151 7.65 -10.74 -9.82
N PHE A 152 7.03 -9.86 -10.63
CA PHE A 152 6.97 -10.02 -12.08
C PHE A 152 8.39 -10.08 -12.67
N GLY A 153 9.26 -9.12 -12.33
CA GLY A 153 10.64 -9.09 -12.83
C GLY A 153 11.46 -10.31 -12.43
N GLU A 154 11.34 -10.75 -11.18
CA GLU A 154 11.99 -11.98 -10.68
C GLU A 154 11.51 -13.22 -11.44
N ALA A 155 10.21 -13.37 -11.68
CA ALA A 155 9.66 -14.48 -12.46
C ALA A 155 10.13 -14.43 -13.93
N VAL A 156 10.18 -13.26 -14.55
CA VAL A 156 10.73 -13.09 -15.91
C VAL A 156 12.17 -13.56 -15.98
N ILE A 157 13.03 -13.07 -15.09
CA ILE A 157 14.46 -13.45 -15.06
C ILE A 157 14.60 -14.98 -14.85
N GLY A 158 13.85 -15.55 -13.92
CA GLY A 158 13.89 -16.99 -13.63
C GLY A 158 13.44 -17.83 -14.83
N CYS A 159 12.31 -17.51 -15.44
CA CYS A 159 11.77 -18.22 -16.60
C CYS A 159 12.65 -18.06 -17.85
N PHE A 160 13.20 -16.86 -18.11
CA PHE A 160 14.14 -16.65 -19.21
C PHE A 160 15.45 -17.41 -18.99
N GLY A 161 16.01 -17.36 -17.78
CA GLY A 161 17.21 -18.12 -17.43
C GLY A 161 17.00 -19.62 -17.63
N ALA A 162 15.88 -20.18 -17.13
CA ALA A 162 15.51 -21.57 -17.33
C ALA A 162 15.33 -21.91 -18.82
N SER A 163 14.67 -21.06 -19.60
CA SER A 163 14.49 -21.24 -21.05
C SER A 163 15.81 -21.27 -21.80
N ILE A 164 16.76 -20.39 -21.47
CA ILE A 164 18.09 -20.37 -22.07
C ILE A 164 18.82 -21.69 -21.77
N ILE A 165 18.78 -22.18 -20.53
CA ILE A 165 19.39 -23.45 -20.13
C ILE A 165 18.76 -24.63 -20.89
N ILE A 166 17.43 -24.66 -20.99
CA ILE A 166 16.69 -25.71 -21.73
C ILE A 166 17.08 -25.70 -23.22
N ILE A 167 17.11 -24.51 -23.85
CA ILE A 167 17.51 -24.37 -25.25
C ILE A 167 18.96 -24.83 -25.44
N TRP A 168 19.89 -24.45 -24.55
CA TRP A 168 21.29 -24.88 -24.60
C TRP A 168 21.44 -26.40 -24.48
N LEU A 169 20.74 -27.04 -23.55
CA LEU A 169 20.74 -28.48 -23.37
C LEU A 169 20.11 -29.25 -24.53
N ARG A 170 19.19 -28.60 -25.26
CA ARG A 170 18.49 -29.19 -26.42
C ARG A 170 18.98 -28.65 -27.75
N LEU A 171 20.08 -27.90 -27.76
CA LEU A 171 20.61 -27.25 -28.97
C LEU A 171 20.78 -28.19 -30.17
N PRO A 172 21.30 -29.44 -30.02
CA PRO A 172 21.39 -30.36 -31.15
C PRO A 172 20.02 -30.64 -31.78
N ASP A 173 18.98 -30.86 -30.97
CA ASP A 173 17.62 -31.12 -31.46
C ASP A 173 17.04 -29.91 -32.24
N TYR A 174 17.35 -28.69 -31.78
CA TYR A 174 16.88 -27.45 -32.41
C TYR A 174 17.63 -27.18 -33.74
N LEU A 175 18.91 -27.51 -33.82
CA LEU A 175 19.72 -27.32 -35.04
C LEU A 175 19.30 -28.27 -36.18
N GLU A 176 18.92 -29.50 -35.85
CA GLU A 176 18.44 -30.46 -36.84
C GLU A 176 17.04 -30.14 -37.38
N LYS A 177 16.18 -29.56 -36.54
CA LYS A 177 14.77 -29.32 -36.83
C LYS A 177 14.40 -27.84 -36.75
N PHE A 178 15.32 -26.93 -37.18
CA PHE A 178 15.05 -25.50 -37.14
C PHE A 178 13.77 -25.19 -37.93
N SER A 179 12.78 -24.69 -37.20
CA SER A 179 11.47 -24.33 -37.76
C SER A 179 11.20 -22.84 -37.61
N VAL A 180 10.74 -22.21 -38.69
CA VAL A 180 10.27 -20.84 -38.68
C VAL A 180 9.20 -20.62 -37.60
N SER A 181 8.38 -21.63 -37.32
CA SER A 181 7.36 -21.58 -36.26
C SER A 181 7.95 -21.38 -34.86
N ALA A 182 9.16 -21.92 -34.58
CA ALA A 182 9.82 -21.71 -33.28
C ALA A 182 10.21 -20.22 -33.10
N VAL A 183 10.67 -19.55 -34.15
CA VAL A 183 10.98 -18.12 -34.11
C VAL A 183 9.72 -17.31 -33.86
N PHE A 184 8.64 -17.58 -34.56
CA PHE A 184 7.35 -16.92 -34.32
C PHE A 184 6.85 -17.15 -32.91
N PHE A 185 6.97 -18.37 -32.38
CA PHE A 185 6.60 -18.68 -30.98
C PHE A 185 7.35 -17.78 -30.00
N LEU A 186 8.68 -17.64 -30.14
CA LEU A 186 9.50 -16.78 -29.27
C LEU A 186 9.11 -15.31 -29.39
N VAL A 187 8.83 -14.83 -30.62
CA VAL A 187 8.39 -13.45 -30.85
C VAL A 187 7.02 -13.19 -30.18
N PHE A 188 6.04 -14.07 -30.40
CA PHE A 188 4.74 -13.96 -29.74
C PHE A 188 4.85 -14.04 -28.23
N PHE A 189 5.68 -14.94 -27.70
CA PHE A 189 5.93 -15.04 -26.28
C PHE A 189 6.49 -13.73 -25.71
N ALA A 190 7.50 -13.16 -26.37
CA ALA A 190 8.08 -11.88 -25.97
C ALA A 190 7.04 -10.75 -26.01
N ILE A 191 6.21 -10.68 -27.06
CA ILE A 191 5.13 -9.68 -27.17
C ILE A 191 4.13 -9.83 -26.00
N ILE A 192 3.74 -11.06 -25.68
CA ILE A 192 2.81 -11.32 -24.56
C ILE A 192 3.42 -10.88 -23.24
N VAL A 193 4.70 -11.17 -22.99
CA VAL A 193 5.41 -10.75 -21.75
C VAL A 193 5.47 -9.22 -21.65
N VAL A 194 5.81 -8.52 -22.74
CA VAL A 194 5.85 -7.05 -22.77
C VAL A 194 4.46 -6.46 -22.56
N TYR A 195 3.45 -7.03 -23.20
CA TYR A 195 2.06 -6.60 -23.00
C TYR A 195 1.60 -6.81 -21.55
N ALA A 196 1.89 -7.99 -20.98
CA ALA A 196 1.58 -8.31 -19.59
C ALA A 196 2.28 -7.38 -18.60
N PHE A 197 3.54 -7.03 -18.85
CA PHE A 197 4.27 -6.04 -18.05
C PHE A 197 3.56 -4.68 -18.09
N SER A 198 3.20 -4.22 -19.30
CA SER A 198 2.53 -2.94 -19.47
C SER A 198 1.17 -2.90 -18.77
N LEU A 199 0.41 -3.99 -18.84
CA LEU A 199 -0.89 -4.13 -18.17
C LEU A 199 -0.75 -4.14 -16.65
N THR A 200 0.19 -4.93 -16.12
CA THR A 200 0.48 -4.98 -14.68
C THR A 200 0.89 -3.60 -14.16
N ALA A 201 1.75 -2.89 -14.87
CA ALA A 201 2.15 -1.53 -14.52
C ALA A 201 0.98 -0.53 -14.53
N ARG A 202 0.03 -0.66 -15.48
CA ARG A 202 -1.18 0.17 -15.49
C ARG A 202 -2.09 -0.13 -14.31
N ILE A 203 -2.31 -1.40 -13.99
CA ILE A 203 -3.12 -1.83 -12.85
C ILE A 203 -2.53 -1.31 -11.54
N GLU A 204 -1.22 -1.41 -11.33
CA GLU A 204 -0.56 -0.87 -10.13
C GLU A 204 -0.71 0.64 -10.00
N ARG A 205 -0.53 1.38 -11.11
CA ARG A 205 -0.74 2.84 -11.09
C ARG A 205 -2.19 3.22 -10.77
N ALA A 206 -3.15 2.50 -11.36
CA ALA A 206 -4.57 2.72 -11.07
C ALA A 206 -4.92 2.41 -9.61
N ARG A 207 -4.39 1.30 -9.07
CA ARG A 207 -4.56 0.94 -7.64
C ARG A 207 -3.92 1.98 -6.72
N ALA A 208 -2.71 2.44 -7.01
CA ALA A 208 -2.04 3.48 -6.25
C ALA A 208 -2.81 4.80 -6.25
N LYS A 209 -3.38 5.19 -7.41
CA LYS A 209 -4.23 6.38 -7.53
C LYS A 209 -5.49 6.24 -6.69
N LEU A 210 -6.22 5.13 -6.80
CA LEU A 210 -7.41 4.86 -6.00
C LEU A 210 -7.11 4.80 -4.50
N ALA A 211 -5.99 4.20 -4.10
CA ALA A 211 -5.55 4.17 -2.70
C ALA A 211 -5.24 5.58 -2.19
N HIS A 212 -4.58 6.41 -3.00
CA HIS A 212 -4.31 7.81 -2.65
C HIS A 212 -5.61 8.60 -2.46
N GLU A 213 -6.54 8.52 -3.42
CA GLU A 213 -7.86 9.18 -3.33
C GLU A 213 -8.69 8.71 -2.12
N ARG A 214 -8.51 7.45 -1.66
CA ARG A 214 -9.18 6.90 -0.47
C ARG A 214 -8.55 7.30 0.85
N ASN A 215 -7.29 7.72 0.86
CA ASN A 215 -6.49 7.93 2.07
C ASN A 215 -6.26 9.41 2.39
N VAL A 216 -6.60 10.29 1.46
CA VAL A 216 -6.40 11.74 1.60
C VAL A 216 -7.75 12.43 1.68
N ASP A 217 -7.85 13.48 2.47
CA ASP A 217 -8.99 14.38 2.46
C ASP A 217 -8.92 15.28 1.21
N ALA A 218 -9.98 15.26 0.41
CA ALA A 218 -9.99 15.91 -0.91
C ALA A 218 -9.85 17.44 -0.84
N LEU A 219 -10.24 18.06 0.28
CA LEU A 219 -10.19 19.50 0.49
C LEU A 219 -8.81 19.94 0.98
N THR A 220 -8.31 19.31 2.04
CA THR A 220 -7.11 19.77 2.77
C THR A 220 -5.82 19.10 2.31
N GLY A 221 -5.90 17.98 1.60
CA GLY A 221 -4.72 17.24 1.12
C GLY A 221 -3.95 16.45 2.20
N ILE A 222 -4.36 16.50 3.47
CA ILE A 222 -3.80 15.67 4.55
C ILE A 222 -4.52 14.32 4.65
N LEU A 223 -4.08 13.42 5.53
CA LEU A 223 -4.74 12.14 5.71
C LEU A 223 -6.20 12.32 6.15
N ASN A 224 -7.09 11.46 5.69
CA ASN A 224 -8.43 11.37 6.22
C ASN A 224 -8.49 10.42 7.44
N ARG A 225 -9.64 10.39 8.13
CA ARG A 225 -9.87 9.56 9.31
C ARG A 225 -9.56 8.07 9.08
N ARG A 226 -9.84 7.55 7.89
CA ARG A 226 -9.56 6.15 7.54
C ARG A 226 -8.07 5.87 7.46
N ALA A 227 -7.33 6.69 6.73
CA ALA A 227 -5.89 6.55 6.59
C ALA A 227 -5.16 6.72 7.93
N LEU A 228 -5.65 7.62 8.78
CA LEU A 228 -5.17 7.77 10.15
C LEU A 228 -5.27 6.45 10.91
N LYS A 229 -6.44 5.79 10.93
CA LYS A 229 -6.63 4.50 11.62
C LYS A 229 -5.69 3.42 11.08
N GLU A 230 -5.58 3.30 9.76
CA GLU A 230 -4.66 2.36 9.11
C GLU A 230 -3.20 2.64 9.53
N ARG A 231 -2.80 3.91 9.63
CA ARG A 231 -1.44 4.31 10.04
C ARG A 231 -1.17 4.04 11.51
N VAL A 232 -2.13 4.30 12.38
CA VAL A 232 -2.07 3.99 13.82
C VAL A 232 -1.88 2.49 14.01
N MET A 233 -2.69 1.65 13.37
CA MET A 233 -2.57 0.20 13.43
C MET A 233 -1.21 -0.31 12.92
N GLN A 234 -0.62 0.32 11.91
CA GLN A 234 0.70 -0.05 11.39
C GLN A 234 1.84 0.27 12.36
N LEU A 235 1.76 1.38 13.09
CA LEU A 235 2.84 1.87 13.95
C LEU A 235 2.69 1.44 15.41
N PHE A 236 1.46 1.35 15.90
CA PHE A 236 1.11 1.15 17.30
C PHE A 236 0.17 -0.06 17.54
N GLY A 237 -0.13 -0.85 16.51
CA GLY A 237 -0.97 -2.04 16.63
C GLY A 237 -0.31 -3.14 17.48
N PRO A 238 -1.04 -4.23 17.80
CA PRO A 238 -0.59 -5.33 18.64
C PRO A 238 0.80 -5.84 18.23
N ASN A 239 1.70 -6.00 19.17
CA ASN A 239 3.11 -6.42 18.99
C ASN A 239 4.01 -5.44 18.23
N LYS A 240 3.58 -4.20 17.98
CA LYS A 240 4.40 -3.20 17.27
C LYS A 240 4.61 -1.91 18.07
N GLY A 241 3.74 -1.62 19.02
CA GLY A 241 3.72 -0.39 19.81
C GLY A 241 4.48 -0.46 21.12
N GLU A 242 4.96 -1.64 21.55
CA GLU A 242 5.67 -1.78 22.83
C GLU A 242 6.91 -0.87 22.89
N GLY A 243 6.93 0.01 23.89
CA GLY A 243 8.00 0.97 24.11
C GLY A 243 8.01 2.19 23.17
N ARG A 244 7.02 2.37 22.32
CA ARG A 244 6.91 3.57 21.47
C ARG A 244 6.02 4.60 22.13
N GLU A 245 6.62 5.69 22.53
CA GLU A 245 5.92 6.85 23.07
C GLU A 245 5.36 7.74 21.96
N ALA A 246 4.23 8.38 22.20
CA ALA A 246 3.67 9.37 21.28
C ALA A 246 2.84 10.41 22.03
N VAL A 247 2.77 11.62 21.48
CA VAL A 247 1.77 12.61 21.87
C VAL A 247 0.65 12.63 20.83
N VAL A 248 -0.57 12.65 21.32
CA VAL A 248 -1.79 12.81 20.54
C VAL A 248 -2.31 14.23 20.74
N LEU A 249 -2.48 14.96 19.64
CA LEU A 249 -3.11 16.28 19.63
C LEU A 249 -4.42 16.17 18.89
N PHE A 250 -5.52 16.62 19.51
CA PHE A 250 -6.83 16.71 18.88
C PHE A 250 -7.23 18.19 18.81
N ALA A 251 -7.41 18.72 17.62
CA ALA A 251 -7.73 20.12 17.39
C ALA A 251 -9.12 20.28 16.75
N ASP A 252 -9.86 21.28 17.19
CA ASP A 252 -11.19 21.62 16.71
C ASP A 252 -11.32 23.15 16.57
N LEU A 253 -11.95 23.61 15.48
CA LEU A 253 -12.07 25.02 15.14
C LEU A 253 -13.28 25.66 15.84
N ASP A 254 -13.02 26.50 16.82
CA ASP A 254 -14.05 27.23 17.55
C ASP A 254 -14.66 28.34 16.70
N GLY A 255 -15.96 28.27 16.50
CA GLY A 255 -16.69 29.28 15.72
C GLY A 255 -16.70 29.00 14.21
N PHE A 256 -16.21 27.84 13.75
CA PHE A 256 -16.19 27.49 12.33
C PHE A 256 -17.57 27.53 11.67
N LYS A 257 -18.62 27.10 12.38
CA LYS A 257 -20.00 27.24 11.91
C LYS A 257 -20.36 28.69 11.63
N ASN A 258 -20.00 29.61 12.52
CA ASN A 258 -20.25 31.05 12.34
C ASN A 258 -19.47 31.60 11.13
N VAL A 259 -18.27 31.12 10.86
CA VAL A 259 -17.52 31.49 9.64
C VAL A 259 -18.31 31.09 8.40
N ASN A 260 -18.82 29.82 8.35
CA ASN A 260 -19.65 29.38 7.24
C ASN A 260 -20.94 30.17 7.08
N ASP A 261 -21.64 30.47 8.19
CA ASP A 261 -22.91 31.18 8.19
C ASP A 261 -22.72 32.65 7.77
N THR A 262 -21.60 33.28 8.14
CA THR A 262 -21.33 34.70 7.86
C THR A 262 -20.67 34.94 6.50
N HIS A 263 -19.71 34.08 6.13
CA HIS A 263 -18.85 34.28 4.95
C HIS A 263 -19.08 33.25 3.82
N GLY A 264 -19.95 32.26 4.06
CA GLY A 264 -20.23 31.18 3.11
C GLY A 264 -19.23 30.04 3.14
N HIS A 265 -19.65 28.88 2.65
CA HIS A 265 -18.85 27.61 2.66
C HIS A 265 -17.49 27.74 1.94
N HIS A 266 -17.38 28.54 0.88
CA HIS A 266 -16.10 28.74 0.19
C HIS A 266 -15.03 29.40 1.09
N VAL A 267 -15.42 30.25 2.02
CA VAL A 267 -14.51 30.86 2.99
C VAL A 267 -14.16 29.80 4.05
N GLY A 268 -15.15 29.03 4.52
CA GLY A 268 -14.91 27.90 5.41
C GLY A 268 -13.93 26.88 4.83
N ASP A 269 -14.07 26.52 3.56
CA ASP A 269 -13.13 25.62 2.87
C ASP A 269 -11.71 26.20 2.85
N ARG A 270 -11.54 27.50 2.61
CA ARG A 270 -10.24 28.18 2.69
C ARG A 270 -9.64 28.14 4.09
N VAL A 271 -10.47 28.34 5.12
CA VAL A 271 -10.04 28.22 6.52
C VAL A 271 -9.53 26.81 6.81
N LEU A 272 -10.25 25.77 6.41
CA LEU A 272 -9.83 24.38 6.61
C LEU A 272 -8.49 24.06 5.93
N VAL A 273 -8.29 24.54 4.71
CA VAL A 273 -7.02 24.37 3.98
C VAL A 273 -5.89 25.10 4.70
N ALA A 274 -6.10 26.34 5.10
CA ALA A 274 -5.08 27.12 5.79
C ALA A 274 -4.71 26.54 7.16
N VAL A 275 -5.68 26.03 7.91
CA VAL A 275 -5.43 25.35 9.19
C VAL A 275 -4.61 24.09 8.98
N ALA A 276 -4.92 23.29 7.95
CA ALA A 276 -4.11 22.13 7.61
C ALA A 276 -2.66 22.51 7.26
N GLU A 277 -2.45 23.59 6.52
CA GLU A 277 -1.12 24.13 6.20
C GLU A 277 -0.38 24.60 7.47
N CYS A 278 -1.03 25.36 8.36
CA CYS A 278 -0.47 25.78 9.65
C CYS A 278 -0.06 24.58 10.52
N ILE A 279 -0.86 23.54 10.53
CA ILE A 279 -0.53 22.30 11.26
C ILE A 279 0.70 21.63 10.63
N LEU A 280 0.73 21.44 9.30
CA LEU A 280 1.85 20.80 8.61
C LEU A 280 3.17 21.56 8.79
N GLU A 281 3.15 22.89 8.81
CA GLU A 281 4.32 23.73 9.08
C GLU A 281 4.76 23.65 10.56
N SER A 282 3.84 23.28 11.43
CA SER A 282 4.06 23.15 12.88
C SER A 282 4.51 21.77 13.35
N VAL A 283 4.56 20.78 12.49
CA VAL A 283 4.94 19.40 12.82
C VAL A 283 6.10 18.92 11.97
N ARG A 284 6.69 17.77 12.33
CA ARG A 284 7.78 17.16 11.57
C ARG A 284 7.23 16.33 10.40
N SER A 285 8.06 16.04 9.41
CA SER A 285 7.66 15.28 8.22
C SER A 285 7.21 13.84 8.50
N PHE A 286 7.62 13.25 9.61
CA PHE A 286 7.24 11.90 10.04
C PHE A 286 6.07 11.87 11.02
N ASP A 287 5.61 13.05 11.51
CA ASP A 287 4.42 13.14 12.32
C ASP A 287 3.18 12.86 11.46
N ILE A 288 2.14 12.30 12.09
CA ILE A 288 0.91 11.94 11.40
C ILE A 288 -0.08 13.09 11.57
N VAL A 289 -0.60 13.60 10.47
CA VAL A 289 -1.61 14.68 10.46
C VAL A 289 -2.80 14.22 9.65
N ALA A 290 -4.00 14.31 10.24
CA ALA A 290 -5.23 13.90 9.58
C ALA A 290 -6.39 14.86 9.87
N ARG A 291 -7.29 15.01 8.91
CA ARG A 291 -8.62 15.57 9.14
C ARG A 291 -9.55 14.48 9.65
N TYR A 292 -9.99 14.61 10.89
CA TYR A 292 -10.76 13.58 11.58
C TYR A 292 -12.26 13.71 11.35
N GLY A 293 -12.75 14.94 11.27
CA GLY A 293 -14.15 15.31 11.06
C GLY A 293 -14.29 16.58 10.22
N GLY A 294 -15.41 17.25 10.31
CA GLY A 294 -15.70 18.48 9.56
C GLY A 294 -14.64 19.58 9.78
N ASP A 295 -14.49 20.01 11.01
CA ASP A 295 -13.56 21.04 11.52
C ASP A 295 -12.55 20.48 12.52
N GLU A 296 -12.43 19.14 12.61
CA GLU A 296 -11.59 18.41 13.53
C GLU A 296 -10.32 17.89 12.86
N PHE A 297 -9.19 18.09 13.52
CA PHE A 297 -7.87 17.62 13.09
C PHE A 297 -7.22 16.78 14.19
N LEU A 298 -6.57 15.69 13.81
CA LEU A 298 -5.84 14.84 14.74
C LEU A 298 -4.40 14.70 14.28
N MET A 299 -3.47 14.92 15.22
CA MET A 299 -2.05 14.74 15.01
C MET A 299 -1.50 13.71 15.99
N ILE A 300 -0.57 12.88 15.52
CA ILE A 300 0.18 11.94 16.35
C ILE A 300 1.65 12.21 16.14
N LEU A 301 2.35 12.48 17.23
CA LEU A 301 3.76 12.86 17.27
C LEU A 301 4.56 11.70 17.91
N PRO A 302 5.08 10.75 17.11
CA PRO A 302 5.87 9.65 17.63
C PRO A 302 7.17 10.14 18.27
N ASN A 303 7.64 9.43 19.31
CA ASN A 303 8.88 9.74 20.02
C ASN A 303 8.95 11.21 20.50
N THR A 304 7.83 11.71 21.03
CA THR A 304 7.72 13.09 21.53
C THR A 304 7.32 13.05 22.99
N SER A 305 8.05 13.80 23.84
CA SER A 305 7.71 13.94 25.26
C SER A 305 6.43 14.78 25.46
N PRO A 306 5.77 14.69 26.61
CA PRO A 306 4.61 15.52 26.93
C PRO A 306 4.87 17.03 26.74
N GLU A 307 6.05 17.51 27.21
CA GLU A 307 6.47 18.91 27.08
C GLU A 307 6.68 19.30 25.60
N GLY A 308 7.25 18.37 24.81
CA GLY A 308 7.39 18.56 23.36
C GLY A 308 6.05 18.68 22.65
N GLY A 309 5.05 17.91 23.10
CA GLY A 309 3.68 18.01 22.61
C GLY A 309 3.04 19.37 22.89
N ASP A 310 3.20 19.90 24.10
CA ASP A 310 2.71 21.22 24.48
C ASP A 310 3.32 22.33 23.59
N VAL A 311 4.62 22.26 23.32
CA VAL A 311 5.31 23.20 22.44
C VAL A 311 4.71 23.19 21.03
N VAL A 312 4.45 22.01 20.50
CA VAL A 312 3.83 21.86 19.19
C VAL A 312 2.40 22.40 19.20
N ALA A 313 1.59 22.06 20.20
CA ALA A 313 0.22 22.56 20.35
C ALA A 313 0.17 24.12 20.42
N GLN A 314 1.07 24.72 21.19
CA GLN A 314 1.20 26.19 21.26
C GLN A 314 1.59 26.80 19.92
N ARG A 315 2.53 26.17 19.19
CA ARG A 315 2.95 26.61 17.85
C ARG A 315 1.81 26.59 16.85
N ILE A 316 1.06 25.47 16.80
CA ILE A 316 -0.13 25.34 15.95
C ILE A 316 -1.14 26.45 16.27
N ARG A 317 -1.52 26.59 17.54
CA ARG A 317 -2.48 27.61 17.97
C ARG A 317 -2.04 29.01 17.58
N ARG A 318 -0.76 29.32 17.77
CA ARG A 318 -0.21 30.62 17.40
C ARG A 318 -0.30 30.87 15.89
N SER A 319 0.14 29.92 15.08
CA SER A 319 0.11 30.00 13.62
C SER A 319 -1.33 30.19 13.08
N VAL A 320 -2.28 29.39 13.59
CA VAL A 320 -3.69 29.49 13.22
C VAL A 320 -4.28 30.85 13.60
N ASN A 321 -3.99 31.35 14.82
CA ASN A 321 -4.49 32.65 15.28
C ASN A 321 -3.85 33.83 14.53
N GLU A 322 -2.60 33.74 14.13
CA GLU A 322 -1.92 34.71 13.27
C GLU A 322 -2.59 34.77 11.90
N TRP A 323 -2.84 33.60 11.28
CA TRP A 323 -3.55 33.53 10.01
C TRP A 323 -4.96 34.09 10.08
N ALA A 324 -5.74 33.77 11.14
CA ALA A 324 -7.09 34.26 11.36
C ALA A 324 -7.11 35.80 11.43
N ARG A 325 -6.19 36.42 12.18
CA ARG A 325 -6.05 37.88 12.29
C ARG A 325 -5.68 38.55 10.97
N GLU A 326 -4.71 37.99 10.24
CA GLU A 326 -4.27 38.51 8.95
C GLU A 326 -5.40 38.51 7.91
N ASN A 327 -6.25 37.46 7.95
CA ASN A 327 -7.39 37.33 7.03
C ASN A 327 -8.68 37.97 7.55
N ARG A 328 -8.68 38.54 8.77
CA ARG A 328 -9.84 39.19 9.43
C ARG A 328 -11.03 38.24 9.55
N ILE A 329 -10.78 36.99 9.88
CA ILE A 329 -11.81 35.96 10.10
C ILE A 329 -11.78 35.59 11.59
N ASP A 330 -12.94 35.69 12.24
CA ASP A 330 -13.07 35.43 13.68
C ASP A 330 -13.34 33.94 13.94
N PHE A 331 -12.25 33.21 14.21
CA PHE A 331 -12.29 31.83 14.71
C PHE A 331 -11.02 31.54 15.54
N ASN A 332 -11.07 30.52 16.34
CA ASN A 332 -9.95 30.03 17.15
C ASN A 332 -9.77 28.52 16.99
N VAL A 333 -8.73 27.97 17.59
CA VAL A 333 -8.51 26.54 17.67
C VAL A 333 -8.34 26.10 19.12
N SER A 334 -9.14 25.12 19.53
CA SER A 334 -9.00 24.42 20.80
C SER A 334 -8.22 23.12 20.58
N ILE A 335 -7.23 22.83 21.41
CA ILE A 335 -6.35 21.66 21.25
C ILE A 335 -6.31 20.85 22.53
N GLY A 336 -6.72 19.58 22.45
CA GLY A 336 -6.49 18.58 23.48
C GLY A 336 -5.13 17.91 23.28
N VAL A 337 -4.41 17.66 24.39
CA VAL A 337 -3.08 17.02 24.37
C VAL A 337 -3.14 15.78 25.25
N GLY A 338 -2.80 14.60 24.70
CA GLY A 338 -2.68 13.34 25.43
C GLY A 338 -1.35 12.68 25.17
N TYR A 339 -0.89 11.91 26.14
CA TYR A 339 0.37 11.18 26.07
C TYR A 339 0.14 9.68 26.08
N TYR A 340 0.78 8.97 25.16
CA TYR A 340 0.81 7.53 25.06
C TYR A 340 2.21 7.01 25.43
N SER A 341 2.31 6.24 26.53
CA SER A 341 3.60 5.76 27.07
C SER A 341 4.15 4.53 26.36
N GLY A 342 3.37 3.86 25.52
CA GLY A 342 3.74 2.61 24.88
C GLY A 342 3.78 1.38 25.79
N ARG A 343 3.48 1.54 27.09
CA ARG A 343 3.56 0.45 28.08
C ARG A 343 2.20 -0.10 28.48
N ASP A 344 1.22 0.79 28.64
CA ASP A 344 -0.12 0.43 29.09
C ASP A 344 -1.16 1.14 28.24
N GLY A 345 -1.95 0.37 27.52
CA GLY A 345 -3.13 0.87 26.85
C GLY A 345 -3.07 0.88 25.34
N ASP A 346 -4.24 1.04 24.76
CA ASP A 346 -4.46 1.20 23.33
C ASP A 346 -4.37 2.69 22.98
N LEU A 347 -3.59 3.02 21.94
CA LEU A 347 -3.52 4.39 21.44
C LEU A 347 -4.91 4.91 21.02
N GLU A 348 -5.83 4.04 20.59
CA GLU A 348 -7.21 4.42 20.32
C GLU A 348 -7.94 4.90 21.59
N ALA A 349 -7.63 4.30 22.75
CA ALA A 349 -8.18 4.76 24.04
C ALA A 349 -7.66 6.15 24.41
N VAL A 350 -6.38 6.43 24.14
CA VAL A 350 -5.81 7.79 24.33
C VAL A 350 -6.49 8.80 23.43
N ILE A 351 -6.68 8.48 22.15
CA ILE A 351 -7.40 9.35 21.19
C ILE A 351 -8.80 9.66 21.69
N ALA A 352 -9.55 8.64 22.15
CA ALA A 352 -10.90 8.81 22.66
C ALA A 352 -10.94 9.64 23.95
N SER A 353 -9.93 9.50 24.82
CA SER A 353 -9.82 10.29 26.05
C SER A 353 -9.54 11.76 25.77
N VAL A 354 -8.66 12.04 24.82
CA VAL A 354 -8.33 13.41 24.38
C VAL A 354 -9.54 14.11 23.75
N ASP A 355 -10.28 13.41 22.87
CA ASP A 355 -11.51 13.89 22.26
C ASP A 355 -12.56 14.26 23.32
N LYS A 356 -12.84 13.34 24.24
CA LYS A 356 -13.80 13.55 25.34
C LYS A 356 -13.42 14.72 26.27
N ALA A 357 -12.13 14.86 26.56
CA ALA A 357 -11.64 15.94 27.41
C ALA A 357 -11.71 17.29 26.69
N MET A 358 -11.36 17.35 25.42
CA MET A 358 -11.49 18.56 24.61
C MET A 358 -12.94 19.05 24.58
N TYR A 359 -13.89 18.15 24.34
CA TYR A 359 -15.31 18.49 24.38
C TYR A 359 -15.79 19.06 25.73
N ARG A 360 -15.32 18.46 26.86
CA ARG A 360 -15.65 18.97 28.21
C ARG A 360 -15.02 20.33 28.48
N SER A 361 -13.80 20.57 27.98
CA SER A 361 -13.11 21.84 28.17
C SER A 361 -13.80 23.00 27.44
N LYS A 362 -14.28 22.77 26.22
CA LYS A 362 -15.07 23.76 25.46
C LYS A 362 -16.30 24.23 26.24
N ALA A 363 -16.95 23.30 26.95
CA ALA A 363 -18.13 23.60 27.75
C ALA A 363 -17.80 24.41 29.01
N ALA A 364 -16.58 24.28 29.59
CA ALA A 364 -16.22 24.82 30.89
C ALA A 364 -15.42 26.14 30.82
N GLN A 365 -14.52 26.32 29.86
CA GLN A 365 -13.51 27.37 29.85
C GLN A 365 -13.63 28.38 28.69
N GLY A 366 -14.58 28.21 27.75
CA GLY A 366 -14.70 29.08 26.58
C GLY A 366 -13.73 28.69 25.43
N ARG A 367 -13.72 29.49 24.36
CA ARG A 367 -13.04 29.25 23.08
C ARG A 367 -11.52 29.45 23.17
N GLY A 368 -10.74 28.59 22.51
CA GLY A 368 -9.31 28.83 22.24
C GLY A 368 -8.34 28.35 23.33
N GLY A 369 -8.63 27.24 24.01
CA GLY A 369 -7.78 26.66 25.05
C GLY A 369 -6.87 25.51 24.57
N ILE A 370 -5.76 25.26 25.31
CA ILE A 370 -5.01 24.00 25.25
C ILE A 370 -5.31 23.24 26.54
N LEU A 371 -5.79 21.99 26.42
CA LEU A 371 -6.11 21.15 27.54
C LEU A 371 -5.21 19.91 27.53
N ARG A 372 -4.48 19.68 28.63
CA ARG A 372 -3.72 18.45 28.83
C ARG A 372 -4.60 17.38 29.49
N VAL A 373 -4.58 16.18 28.94
CA VAL A 373 -5.21 15.00 29.52
C VAL A 373 -4.12 14.11 30.11
N GLU A 374 -4.12 13.93 31.42
CA GLU A 374 -3.29 12.91 32.05
C GLU A 374 -3.92 11.54 31.80
N CYS A 375 -3.38 10.81 30.82
CA CYS A 375 -3.73 9.41 30.56
C CYS A 375 -2.89 8.53 31.48
N GLY A 376 -3.38 8.29 32.71
CA GLY A 376 -2.64 7.46 33.67
C GLY A 376 -3.28 7.46 35.06
N SER A 377 -4.49 6.95 35.13
CA SER A 377 -5.04 6.20 36.26
C SER A 377 -6.48 5.84 35.89
N ALA A 378 -6.71 4.60 35.50
CA ALA A 378 -8.03 4.03 35.63
C ALA A 378 -8.38 4.19 37.12
N GLU A 379 -9.35 5.05 37.42
CA GLU A 379 -10.01 5.02 38.69
C GLU A 379 -10.55 3.60 38.87
N ALA A 380 -10.06 2.98 39.98
CA ALA A 380 -10.50 1.69 40.47
C ALA A 380 -12.00 1.69 40.83
#